data_ad69f6bfa56da842647af0d5fca1cf88
#
_entry.id   ad69f6bfa56da842647af0d5fca1cf88
#
_cell.length_a   1.000
_cell.length_b   1.000
_cell.length_c   1.000
_cell.angle_alpha   90.00
_cell.angle_beta   90.00
_cell.angle_gamma   90.00
#
_symmetry.space_group_name_H-M   'P 1'
#
loop_
_entity.id
_entity.type
_entity.pdbx_description
1 polymer ?
#
loop_
_entity_poly.entity_id
_entity_poly.type
_entity_poly.pdbx_seq_one_letter_code
_entity_poly.pdbx_strand_id
1 'polypeptide(L)'
;PNITTYHRVKRTIWDDTVFRKAAQPYFDKTAPNPAYFNFESFLCEAFDKVPSRLMPDKSRTLFELRTYHSTNEEANQRKVAMFNKDEIDVFDKVGINSVCYGEVLAGPIMPAVMYLTWYKDEPTRNAAWDKFRAHPDWQRIKNLPEYANTATRNTSLFLSPLPYSQI
;
A
#
# COMPACT_ATOMS: atom_id res chain seq x y z
N PRO A 1 -10.88 -3.43 11.69
CA PRO A 1 -10.84 -4.83 11.27
C PRO A 1 -9.58 -5.51 11.80
N ASN A 2 -9.67 -6.80 12.11
CA ASN A 2 -8.56 -7.63 12.56
C ASN A 2 -8.63 -8.99 11.87
N ILE A 3 -7.61 -9.81 12.05
CA ILE A 3 -7.50 -11.12 11.39
C ILE A 3 -8.67 -12.05 11.74
N THR A 4 -9.18 -11.98 12.95
CA THR A 4 -10.35 -12.77 13.38
C THR A 4 -11.61 -12.38 12.60
N THR A 5 -11.84 -11.06 12.42
CA THR A 5 -12.95 -10.55 11.60
C THR A 5 -12.80 -10.97 10.14
N TYR A 6 -11.60 -10.88 9.56
CA TYR A 6 -11.31 -11.34 8.20
C TYR A 6 -11.63 -12.83 8.04
N HIS A 7 -11.14 -13.66 8.96
CA HIS A 7 -11.38 -15.10 8.92
C HIS A 7 -12.88 -15.45 9.03
N ARG A 8 -13.59 -14.78 9.95
CA ARG A 8 -15.03 -14.96 10.09
C ARG A 8 -15.77 -14.60 8.80
N VAL A 9 -15.53 -13.43 8.23
CA VAL A 9 -16.20 -12.98 7.01
C VAL A 9 -15.88 -13.93 5.84
N LYS A 10 -14.62 -14.31 5.67
CA LYS A 10 -14.22 -15.27 4.61
C LYS A 10 -14.97 -16.59 4.66
N ARG A 11 -15.35 -17.05 5.85
CA ARG A 11 -16.13 -18.30 6.03
C ARG A 11 -17.61 -18.09 5.83
N THR A 12 -18.17 -17.01 6.37
CA THR A 12 -19.63 -16.80 6.40
C THR A 12 -20.20 -16.15 5.15
N ILE A 13 -19.36 -15.50 4.31
CA ILE A 13 -19.83 -14.85 3.09
C ILE A 13 -20.50 -15.84 2.10
N TRP A 14 -20.15 -17.11 2.16
CA TRP A 14 -20.72 -18.15 1.31
C TRP A 14 -22.15 -18.51 1.68
N ASP A 15 -22.61 -18.18 2.88
CA ASP A 15 -23.97 -18.37 3.36
C ASP A 15 -24.86 -17.16 3.03
N ASP A 16 -24.27 -16.05 2.57
CA ASP A 16 -24.98 -14.83 2.17
C ASP A 16 -25.58 -15.02 0.77
N THR A 17 -26.92 -15.20 0.73
CA THR A 17 -27.66 -15.43 -0.52
C THR A 17 -27.68 -14.20 -1.42
N VAL A 18 -27.64 -12.97 -0.85
CA VAL A 18 -27.60 -11.72 -1.62
C VAL A 18 -26.25 -11.60 -2.32
N PHE A 19 -25.16 -11.82 -1.57
CA PHE A 19 -23.81 -11.85 -2.14
C PHE A 19 -23.69 -12.88 -3.25
N ARG A 20 -24.11 -14.13 -3.00
CA ARG A 20 -24.01 -15.23 -3.98
C ARG A 20 -24.77 -14.90 -5.27
N LYS A 21 -25.99 -14.36 -5.15
CA LYS A 21 -26.77 -13.94 -6.32
C LYS A 21 -26.08 -12.82 -7.11
N ALA A 22 -25.56 -11.81 -6.41
CA ALA A 22 -24.86 -10.70 -7.06
C ALA A 22 -23.54 -11.13 -7.72
N ALA A 23 -22.84 -12.10 -7.13
CA ALA A 23 -21.56 -12.62 -7.63
C ALA A 23 -21.72 -13.72 -8.71
N GLN A 24 -22.93 -14.17 -9.01
CA GLN A 24 -23.16 -15.26 -9.96
C GLN A 24 -22.48 -15.05 -11.33
N PRO A 25 -22.52 -13.87 -11.97
CA PRO A 25 -21.82 -13.65 -13.24
C PRO A 25 -20.29 -13.86 -13.16
N TYR A 26 -19.73 -13.68 -11.97
CA TYR A 26 -18.32 -13.96 -11.70
C TYR A 26 -18.08 -15.47 -11.51
N PHE A 27 -18.96 -16.17 -10.80
CA PHE A 27 -18.87 -17.63 -10.57
C PHE A 27 -19.11 -18.45 -11.84
N ASP A 28 -19.88 -17.94 -12.79
CA ASP A 28 -20.17 -18.59 -14.07
C ASP A 28 -18.97 -18.60 -15.04
N LYS A 29 -17.85 -17.94 -14.68
CA LYS A 29 -16.63 -17.99 -15.49
C LYS A 29 -16.00 -19.38 -15.42
N THR A 30 -15.77 -19.96 -16.60
CA THR A 30 -15.22 -21.32 -16.75
C THR A 30 -13.70 -21.29 -16.88
N ALA A 31 -13.07 -22.46 -16.70
CA ALA A 31 -11.63 -22.59 -16.80
C ALA A 31 -11.01 -22.08 -18.11
N PRO A 32 -11.62 -22.22 -19.31
CA PRO A 32 -11.07 -21.63 -20.52
C PRO A 32 -11.09 -20.11 -20.57
N ASN A 33 -11.94 -19.47 -19.77
CA ASN A 33 -12.07 -18.01 -19.71
C ASN A 33 -12.32 -17.53 -18.27
N PRO A 34 -11.36 -17.70 -17.36
CA PRO A 34 -11.52 -17.35 -15.95
C PRO A 34 -11.57 -15.83 -15.77
N ALA A 35 -12.16 -15.40 -14.68
CA ALA A 35 -12.17 -13.96 -14.31
C ALA A 35 -10.76 -13.44 -13.98
N TYR A 36 -9.88 -14.32 -13.51
CA TYR A 36 -8.44 -14.03 -13.27
C TYR A 36 -7.68 -15.38 -13.29
N PHE A 37 -6.39 -15.33 -13.55
CA PHE A 37 -5.51 -16.52 -13.49
C PHE A 37 -4.90 -16.70 -12.11
N ASN A 38 -4.63 -15.62 -11.41
CA ASN A 38 -4.05 -15.63 -10.08
C ASN A 38 -4.43 -14.36 -9.33
N PHE A 39 -4.46 -14.43 -8.00
CA PHE A 39 -4.51 -13.27 -7.13
C PHE A 39 -3.53 -13.45 -5.98
N GLU A 40 -3.01 -12.33 -5.49
CA GLU A 40 -2.11 -12.30 -4.35
C GLU A 40 -2.75 -11.54 -3.20
N SER A 41 -2.47 -11.99 -1.99
CA SER A 41 -2.94 -11.34 -0.77
C SER A 41 -1.76 -10.99 0.12
N PHE A 42 -1.82 -9.83 0.74
CA PHE A 42 -0.84 -9.36 1.71
C PHE A 42 -1.54 -9.11 3.04
N LEU A 43 -1.00 -9.67 4.10
CA LEU A 43 -1.31 -9.27 5.47
C LEU A 43 -0.23 -8.30 5.93
N CYS A 44 -0.62 -7.09 6.28
CA CYS A 44 0.31 -6.06 6.71
C CYS A 44 -0.04 -5.57 8.11
N GLU A 45 0.97 -5.28 8.90
CA GLU A 45 0.85 -4.52 10.14
C GLU A 45 0.98 -3.03 9.84
N ALA A 46 -0.01 -2.23 10.25
CA ALA A 46 0.02 -0.79 10.02
C ALA A 46 1.16 -0.12 10.79
N PHE A 47 1.77 0.89 10.19
CA PHE A 47 2.80 1.68 10.87
C PHE A 47 2.21 2.49 12.02
N ASP A 48 2.97 2.63 13.12
CA ASP A 48 2.55 3.37 14.32
C ASP A 48 2.14 4.81 14.00
N LYS A 49 2.85 5.46 13.09
CA LYS A 49 2.58 6.84 12.69
C LYS A 49 1.27 6.99 11.90
N VAL A 50 0.84 5.94 11.20
CA VAL A 50 -0.40 5.89 10.44
C VAL A 50 -1.13 4.58 10.75
N PRO A 51 -1.66 4.43 11.98
CA PRO A 51 -2.21 3.15 12.48
C PRO A 51 -3.55 2.79 11.84
N SER A 52 -4.11 3.69 11.07
CA SER A 52 -5.36 3.47 10.35
C SER A 52 -5.34 4.16 8.98
N ARG A 53 -6.17 3.65 8.08
CA ARG A 53 -6.33 4.21 6.74
C ARG A 53 -6.79 5.66 6.80
N LEU A 54 -6.09 6.55 6.09
CA LEU A 54 -6.50 7.92 5.82
C LEU A 54 -7.42 7.96 4.59
N MET A 55 -8.41 8.84 4.61
CA MET A 55 -9.34 8.98 3.48
C MET A 55 -8.81 10.02 2.50
N PRO A 56 -8.64 9.64 1.23
CA PRO A 56 -8.26 10.58 0.18
C PRO A 56 -9.31 11.69 -0.04
N ASP A 57 -8.86 12.84 -0.50
CA ASP A 57 -9.76 13.89 -0.99
C ASP A 57 -10.55 13.42 -2.22
N LYS A 58 -11.72 14.03 -2.44
CA LYS A 58 -12.61 13.68 -3.56
C LYS A 58 -12.00 13.98 -4.94
N SER A 59 -11.01 14.83 -5.01
CA SER A 59 -10.28 15.16 -6.27
C SER A 59 -9.27 14.09 -6.70
N ARG A 60 -9.09 13.02 -5.92
CA ARG A 60 -8.18 11.92 -6.26
C ARG A 60 -8.58 11.24 -7.57
N THR A 61 -7.64 11.05 -8.46
CA THR A 61 -7.83 10.23 -9.66
C THR A 61 -6.72 9.20 -9.84
N LEU A 62 -5.62 9.34 -9.09
CA LEU A 62 -4.46 8.50 -9.18
C LEU A 62 -4.04 7.99 -7.80
N PHE A 63 -3.84 6.69 -7.70
CA PHE A 63 -3.16 6.06 -6.56
C PHE A 63 -1.85 5.45 -7.01
N GLU A 64 -0.87 5.42 -6.09
CA GLU A 64 0.39 4.72 -6.29
C GLU A 64 0.61 3.75 -5.13
N LEU A 65 0.56 2.44 -5.44
CA LEU A 65 0.94 1.38 -4.52
C LEU A 65 2.42 1.10 -4.69
N ARG A 66 3.18 1.27 -3.63
CA ARG A 66 4.63 1.04 -3.62
C ARG A 66 4.99 -0.10 -2.69
N THR A 67 5.93 -0.93 -3.15
CA THR A 67 6.49 -2.02 -2.35
C THR A 67 8.01 -1.87 -2.33
N TYR A 68 8.59 -1.86 -1.14
CA TYR A 68 10.03 -1.80 -0.93
C TYR A 68 10.49 -3.14 -0.35
N HIS A 69 11.28 -3.85 -1.13
CA HIS A 69 11.87 -5.14 -0.72
C HIS A 69 13.12 -4.87 0.11
N SER A 70 13.24 -5.52 1.24
CA SER A 70 14.44 -5.44 2.07
C SER A 70 15.32 -6.67 1.90
N THR A 71 16.61 -6.55 2.25
CA THR A 71 17.60 -7.64 2.14
C THR A 71 17.34 -8.75 3.15
N ASN A 72 16.83 -8.37 4.33
CA ASN A 72 16.49 -9.25 5.45
C ASN A 72 15.55 -8.51 6.40
N GLU A 73 15.09 -9.20 7.43
CA GLU A 73 14.11 -8.70 8.41
C GLU A 73 14.67 -7.51 9.21
N GLU A 74 15.96 -7.53 9.57
CA GLU A 74 16.60 -6.42 10.29
C GLU A 74 16.62 -5.14 9.45
N ALA A 75 16.99 -5.25 8.18
CA ALA A 75 16.95 -4.13 7.24
C ALA A 75 15.51 -3.60 7.06
N ASN A 76 14.52 -4.50 7.05
CA ASN A 76 13.12 -4.14 7.00
C ASN A 76 12.67 -3.36 8.24
N GLN A 77 13.06 -3.78 9.44
CA GLN A 77 12.77 -3.06 10.68
C GLN A 77 13.37 -1.64 10.67
N ARG A 78 14.59 -1.47 10.17
CA ARG A 78 15.18 -0.14 9.99
C ARG A 78 14.41 0.70 8.97
N LYS A 79 13.90 0.09 7.89
CA LYS A 79 13.06 0.80 6.92
C LYS A 79 11.72 1.21 7.54
N VAL A 80 11.07 0.36 8.31
CA VAL A 80 9.87 0.70 9.10
C VAL A 80 10.15 1.86 10.05
N ALA A 81 11.26 1.80 10.78
CA ALA A 81 11.67 2.88 11.69
C ALA A 81 11.92 4.21 10.95
N MET A 82 12.54 4.17 9.77
CA MET A 82 12.77 5.34 8.92
C MET A 82 11.45 6.03 8.54
N PHE A 83 10.46 5.26 8.10
CA PHE A 83 9.13 5.79 7.78
C PHE A 83 8.46 6.40 9.00
N ASN A 84 8.41 5.66 10.12
CA ASN A 84 7.72 6.10 11.33
C ASN A 84 8.35 7.35 11.96
N LYS A 85 9.67 7.51 11.89
CA LYS A 85 10.37 8.61 12.54
C LYS A 85 10.51 9.85 11.65
N ASP A 86 10.77 9.64 10.35
CA ASP A 86 11.30 10.70 9.50
C ASP A 86 10.56 10.84 8.15
N GLU A 87 10.43 9.77 7.35
CA GLU A 87 10.09 9.85 5.93
C GLU A 87 8.64 10.34 5.69
N ILE A 88 7.69 9.90 6.51
CA ILE A 88 6.27 10.28 6.39
C ILE A 88 6.09 11.80 6.61
N ASP A 89 6.83 12.41 7.54
CA ASP A 89 6.77 13.86 7.76
C ASP A 89 7.26 14.65 6.54
N VAL A 90 8.22 14.12 5.81
CA VAL A 90 8.66 14.73 4.56
C VAL A 90 7.61 14.58 3.47
N PHE A 91 6.94 13.43 3.38
CA PHE A 91 5.84 13.21 2.45
C PHE A 91 4.74 14.25 2.62
N ASP A 92 4.31 14.50 3.85
CA ASP A 92 3.28 15.48 4.17
C ASP A 92 3.68 16.90 3.74
N LYS A 93 4.95 17.28 3.93
CA LYS A 93 5.45 18.60 3.56
C LYS A 93 5.50 18.86 2.05
N VAL A 94 5.60 17.80 1.24
CA VAL A 94 5.81 17.92 -0.21
C VAL A 94 4.59 17.56 -1.05
N GLY A 95 3.50 17.10 -0.41
CA GLY A 95 2.25 16.75 -1.08
C GLY A 95 2.22 15.32 -1.63
N ILE A 96 3.00 14.40 -1.04
CA ILE A 96 2.81 12.97 -1.20
C ILE A 96 1.72 12.55 -0.22
N ASN A 97 0.49 12.37 -0.72
CA ASN A 97 -0.67 12.19 0.14
C ASN A 97 -0.82 10.74 0.57
N SER A 98 -0.73 10.49 1.85
CA SER A 98 -0.79 9.16 2.45
C SER A 98 -2.20 8.57 2.45
N VAL A 99 -2.31 7.25 2.22
CA VAL A 99 -3.52 6.46 2.50
C VAL A 99 -3.26 5.45 3.60
N CYS A 100 -2.24 4.61 3.45
CA CYS A 100 -1.84 3.63 4.45
C CYS A 100 -0.40 3.18 4.23
N TYR A 101 0.20 2.66 5.30
CA TYR A 101 1.53 2.07 5.32
C TYR A 101 1.49 0.77 6.10
N GLY A 102 2.29 -0.20 5.72
CA GLY A 102 2.39 -1.44 6.47
C GLY A 102 3.66 -2.24 6.22
N GLU A 103 4.10 -2.93 7.25
CA GLU A 103 5.06 -4.02 7.15
C GLU A 103 4.34 -5.28 6.70
N VAL A 104 4.89 -6.00 5.72
CA VAL A 104 4.31 -7.25 5.25
C VAL A 104 4.63 -8.36 6.24
N LEU A 105 3.59 -8.87 6.93
CA LEU A 105 3.68 -10.00 7.86
C LEU A 105 3.51 -11.35 7.18
N ALA A 106 2.71 -11.39 6.09
CA ALA A 106 2.55 -12.57 5.25
C ALA A 106 2.13 -12.14 3.84
N GLY A 107 2.73 -12.77 2.85
CA GLY A 107 2.47 -12.47 1.44
C GLY A 107 3.54 -13.06 0.52
N PRO A 108 3.40 -12.89 -0.79
CA PRO A 108 4.34 -13.43 -1.77
C PRO A 108 5.68 -12.69 -1.80
N ILE A 109 5.79 -11.53 -1.14
CA ILE A 109 7.00 -10.69 -1.11
C ILE A 109 7.32 -10.38 0.35
N MET A 110 8.43 -10.93 0.85
CA MET A 110 8.91 -10.72 2.23
C MET A 110 10.44 -10.81 2.28
N PRO A 111 11.12 -10.07 3.18
CA PRO A 111 10.57 -8.97 3.98
C PRO A 111 10.34 -7.72 3.12
N ALA A 112 9.28 -6.99 3.41
CA ALA A 112 8.92 -5.80 2.63
C ALA A 112 8.06 -4.82 3.43
N VAL A 113 8.07 -3.57 3.01
CA VAL A 113 7.07 -2.58 3.38
C VAL A 113 6.23 -2.21 2.16
N MET A 114 4.94 -2.00 2.38
CA MET A 114 4.01 -1.56 1.36
C MET A 114 3.29 -0.30 1.82
N TYR A 115 3.04 0.61 0.89
CA TYR A 115 2.24 1.78 1.18
C TYR A 115 1.48 2.28 -0.03
N LEU A 116 0.35 2.92 0.22
CA LEU A 116 -0.53 3.51 -0.77
C LEU A 116 -0.56 5.02 -0.58
N THR A 117 -0.33 5.74 -1.66
CA THR A 117 -0.46 7.20 -1.75
C THR A 117 -1.48 7.57 -2.81
N TRP A 118 -1.96 8.81 -2.77
CA TRP A 118 -2.91 9.32 -3.75
C TRP A 118 -2.53 10.71 -4.25
N TYR A 119 -3.00 11.04 -5.45
CA TYR A 119 -2.76 12.32 -6.11
C TYR A 119 -3.97 12.72 -6.94
N LYS A 120 -4.07 14.02 -7.22
CA LYS A 120 -5.08 14.54 -8.14
C LYS A 120 -4.86 13.99 -9.57
N ASP A 121 -3.60 13.96 -10.01
CA ASP A 121 -3.18 13.53 -11.34
C ASP A 121 -1.69 13.17 -11.36
N GLU A 122 -1.21 12.66 -12.48
CA GLU A 122 0.19 12.29 -12.64
C GLU A 122 1.16 13.50 -12.59
N PRO A 123 0.88 14.66 -13.21
CA PRO A 123 1.71 15.84 -13.05
C PRO A 123 1.88 16.27 -11.58
N THR A 124 0.79 16.27 -10.80
CA THR A 124 0.84 16.56 -9.36
C THR A 124 1.71 15.56 -8.61
N ARG A 125 1.56 14.27 -8.91
CA ARG A 125 2.39 13.19 -8.37
C ARG A 125 3.88 13.43 -8.67
N ASN A 126 4.22 13.70 -9.93
CA ASN A 126 5.60 13.88 -10.35
C ASN A 126 6.24 15.10 -9.67
N ALA A 127 5.52 16.22 -9.58
CA ALA A 127 5.97 17.41 -8.88
C ALA A 127 6.21 17.16 -7.37
N ALA A 128 5.34 16.38 -6.72
CA ALA A 128 5.52 16.01 -5.31
C ALA A 128 6.79 15.16 -5.09
N TRP A 129 7.03 14.17 -5.95
CA TRP A 129 8.25 13.35 -5.89
C TRP A 129 9.52 14.14 -6.22
N ASP A 130 9.46 15.13 -7.12
CA ASP A 130 10.60 16.03 -7.38
C ASP A 130 10.93 16.85 -6.14
N LYS A 131 9.91 17.44 -5.49
CA LYS A 131 10.09 18.16 -4.22
C LYS A 131 10.65 17.26 -3.13
N PHE A 132 10.16 16.03 -3.02
CA PHE A 132 10.66 15.04 -2.06
C PHE A 132 12.15 14.78 -2.26
N ARG A 133 12.54 14.47 -3.50
CA ARG A 133 13.95 14.20 -3.83
C ARG A 133 14.87 15.36 -3.52
N ALA A 134 14.39 16.59 -3.69
CA ALA A 134 15.15 17.81 -3.41
C ALA A 134 15.06 18.28 -1.95
N HIS A 135 14.15 17.71 -1.13
CA HIS A 135 13.90 18.22 0.23
C HIS A 135 15.12 18.04 1.13
N PRO A 136 15.55 19.08 1.87
CA PRO A 136 16.74 19.00 2.74
C PRO A 136 16.65 17.88 3.79
N ASP A 137 15.47 17.70 4.40
CA ASP A 137 15.28 16.63 5.39
C ASP A 137 15.49 15.25 4.74
N TRP A 138 14.94 15.02 3.53
CA TRP A 138 15.17 13.77 2.81
C TRP A 138 16.65 13.56 2.48
N GLN A 139 17.35 14.62 2.02
CA GLN A 139 18.76 14.54 1.73
C GLN A 139 19.60 14.18 2.97
N ARG A 140 19.19 14.64 4.15
CA ARG A 140 19.78 14.24 5.43
C ARG A 140 19.42 12.78 5.79
N ILE A 141 18.13 12.43 5.79
CA ILE A 141 17.62 11.14 6.23
C ILE A 141 18.23 10.00 5.42
N LYS A 142 18.21 10.08 4.09
CA LYS A 142 18.72 9.01 3.21
C LYS A 142 20.21 8.70 3.38
N ASN A 143 20.97 9.62 4.00
CA ASN A 143 22.41 9.46 4.23
C ASN A 143 22.73 9.05 5.68
N LEU A 144 21.73 8.81 6.52
CA LEU A 144 21.96 8.32 7.88
C LEU A 144 22.45 6.87 7.83
N PRO A 145 23.54 6.52 8.51
CA PRO A 145 24.10 5.17 8.50
C PRO A 145 23.09 4.10 8.93
N GLU A 146 22.22 4.43 9.88
CA GLU A 146 21.19 3.55 10.40
C GLU A 146 20.14 3.13 9.35
N TYR A 147 19.99 3.93 8.26
CA TYR A 147 19.05 3.63 7.17
C TYR A 147 19.73 3.12 5.90
N ALA A 148 21.03 2.90 5.95
CA ALA A 148 21.76 2.39 4.80
C ALA A 148 21.33 0.96 4.43
N ASN A 149 21.23 0.68 3.13
CA ASN A 149 20.94 -0.65 2.58
C ASN A 149 19.63 -1.29 3.09
N THR A 150 18.62 -0.48 3.36
CA THR A 150 17.31 -0.97 3.85
C THR A 150 16.38 -1.44 2.77
N ALA A 151 16.63 -1.13 1.49
CA ALA A 151 15.82 -1.58 0.37
C ALA A 151 16.71 -2.00 -0.80
N THR A 152 16.40 -3.16 -1.39
CA THR A 152 17.10 -3.72 -2.55
C THR A 152 16.39 -3.43 -3.86
N ARG A 153 15.06 -3.37 -3.81
CA ARG A 153 14.20 -3.14 -4.97
C ARG A 153 12.95 -2.38 -4.56
N ASN A 154 12.53 -1.46 -5.40
CA ASN A 154 11.26 -0.75 -5.26
C ASN A 154 10.39 -1.03 -6.47
N THR A 155 9.11 -1.29 -6.23
CA THR A 155 8.10 -1.39 -7.28
C THR A 155 6.99 -0.38 -7.05
N SER A 156 6.40 0.11 -8.14
CA SER A 156 5.27 1.03 -8.12
C SER A 156 4.20 0.53 -9.08
N LEU A 157 2.96 0.51 -8.62
CA LEU A 157 1.78 0.25 -9.44
C LEU A 157 0.88 1.48 -9.40
N PHE A 158 0.49 1.97 -10.55
CA PHE A 158 -0.50 3.04 -10.67
C PHE A 158 -1.89 2.46 -10.78
N LEU A 159 -2.82 3.01 -10.00
CA LEU A 159 -4.19 2.54 -9.90
C LEU A 159 -5.15 3.73 -10.08
N SER A 160 -6.24 3.50 -10.80
CA SER A 160 -7.34 4.45 -10.89
C SER A 160 -8.51 3.97 -10.03
N PRO A 161 -9.16 4.84 -9.26
CA PRO A 161 -10.31 4.43 -8.47
C PRO A 161 -11.48 4.09 -9.38
N LEU A 162 -12.18 3.02 -9.08
CA LEU A 162 -13.42 2.65 -9.73
C LEU A 162 -14.61 3.35 -9.03
N PRO A 163 -15.77 3.48 -9.70
CA PRO A 163 -16.93 4.17 -9.11
C PRO A 163 -17.39 3.60 -7.75
N TYR A 164 -17.09 2.33 -7.49
CA TYR A 164 -17.42 1.64 -6.24
C TYR A 164 -16.23 1.54 -5.26
N SER A 165 -15.10 2.20 -5.53
CA SER A 165 -13.98 2.23 -4.61
C SER A 165 -14.35 2.88 -3.29
N GLN A 166 -13.94 2.25 -2.19
CA GLN A 166 -14.21 2.72 -0.82
C GLN A 166 -13.13 3.67 -0.28
N ILE A 167 -12.20 4.04 -1.13
CA ILE A 167 -11.13 5.01 -0.86
C ILE A 167 -10.99 5.98 -2.01
#